data_6965ae98a5f4125de48caf005ba4a894
#
_entry.id   6965ae98a5f4125de48caf005ba4a894
#
_cell.length_a   1.000
_cell.length_b   1.000
_cell.length_c   1.000
_cell.angle_alpha   90.00
_cell.angle_beta   90.00
_cell.angle_gamma   90.00
#
_symmetry.space_group_name_H-M   'P 1'
#
loop_
_entity.id
_entity.type
_entity.pdbx_description
1 polymer ?
#
loop_
_entity_poly.entity_id
_entity_poly.type
_entity_poly.pdbx_seq_one_letter_code
_entity_poly.pdbx_strand_id
1 'polypeptide(L)'
;MGVIFDTPAARVGSEVSFWAGALGTPTYSPPGEEQFTALVGAVPDFFTVVQAVGDDAPRYHVDIETDDLAAEVERLTALGAESVGRWKDAFTMRSPGGHVLCVVPVHSDPETFARTAHTWP
;
A
#
# COMPACT_ATOMS: atom_id res chain seq x y z
N MET A 1 -1.07 6.10 -5.04
CA MET A 1 -0.18 5.92 -3.87
C MET A 1 -1.02 5.74 -2.62
N GLY A 2 -0.57 4.95 -1.67
CA GLY A 2 -1.28 4.72 -0.42
C GLY A 2 -0.34 4.33 0.71
N VAL A 3 -0.87 4.28 1.92
CA VAL A 3 -0.18 3.78 3.10
C VAL A 3 -0.87 2.53 3.62
N ILE A 4 -0.07 1.53 3.96
CA ILE A 4 -0.55 0.26 4.48
C ILE A 4 -0.10 0.16 5.94
N PHE A 5 -1.06 -0.12 6.82
CA PHE A 5 -0.84 -0.36 8.24
C PHE A 5 -0.68 -1.86 8.45
N ASP A 6 0.56 -2.34 8.41
CA ASP A 6 0.87 -3.75 8.68
C ASP A 6 0.63 -4.04 10.15
N THR A 7 -0.34 -4.89 10.44
CA THR A 7 -0.86 -5.10 11.78
C THR A 7 -0.83 -6.59 12.13
N PRO A 8 -0.27 -6.98 13.28
CA PRO A 8 -0.37 -8.36 13.75
C PRO A 8 -1.81 -8.88 13.70
N ALA A 9 -2.01 -10.07 13.16
CA ALA A 9 -3.35 -10.61 12.89
C ALA A 9 -4.28 -10.56 14.10
N ALA A 10 -3.75 -10.80 15.31
CA ALA A 10 -4.53 -10.77 16.54
C ALA A 10 -5.05 -9.37 16.91
N ARG A 11 -4.50 -8.31 16.32
CA ARG A 11 -4.86 -6.90 16.63
C ARG A 11 -5.63 -6.21 15.51
N VAL A 12 -5.85 -6.88 14.38
CA VAL A 12 -6.48 -6.26 13.20
C VAL A 12 -7.86 -5.70 13.52
N GLY A 13 -8.71 -6.44 14.24
CA GLY A 13 -10.05 -5.98 14.58
C GLY A 13 -10.06 -4.65 15.35
N SER A 14 -9.22 -4.54 16.37
CA SER A 14 -9.11 -3.30 17.16
C SER A 14 -8.44 -2.17 16.41
N GLU A 15 -7.46 -2.48 15.55
CA GLU A 15 -6.80 -1.50 14.69
C GLU A 15 -7.77 -0.90 13.67
N VAL A 16 -8.54 -1.74 12.99
CA VAL A 16 -9.56 -1.29 12.02
C VAL A 16 -10.60 -0.42 12.72
N SER A 17 -11.11 -0.84 13.89
CA SER A 17 -12.09 -0.07 14.64
C SER A 17 -11.54 1.28 15.08
N PHE A 18 -10.31 1.32 15.53
CA PHE A 18 -9.64 2.55 15.93
C PHE A 18 -9.54 3.55 14.77
N TRP A 19 -8.98 3.12 13.64
CA TRP A 19 -8.77 4.01 12.51
C TRP A 19 -10.07 4.43 11.82
N ALA A 20 -11.04 3.52 11.70
CA ALA A 20 -12.36 3.87 11.18
C ALA A 20 -13.03 4.92 12.04
N GLY A 21 -12.95 4.80 13.37
CA GLY A 21 -13.47 5.79 14.29
C GLY A 21 -12.71 7.11 14.27
N ALA A 22 -11.38 7.04 14.27
CA ALA A 22 -10.52 8.22 14.26
C ALA A 22 -10.66 9.06 13.00
N LEU A 23 -10.86 8.43 11.84
CA LEU A 23 -10.97 9.09 10.54
C LEU A 23 -12.42 9.30 10.08
N GLY A 24 -13.38 8.73 10.80
CA GLY A 24 -14.79 8.84 10.45
C GLY A 24 -15.15 8.20 9.12
N THR A 25 -14.56 7.05 8.80
CA THR A 25 -14.67 6.42 7.48
C THR A 25 -15.24 5.01 7.57
N PRO A 26 -16.04 4.57 6.56
CA PRO A 26 -16.44 3.17 6.47
C PRO A 26 -15.25 2.28 6.08
N THR A 27 -15.42 0.98 6.30
CA THR A 27 -14.40 -0.03 5.99
C THR A 27 -14.91 -1.00 4.94
N TYR A 28 -13.97 -1.60 4.19
CA TYR A 28 -14.29 -2.61 3.19
C TYR A 28 -13.15 -3.62 3.07
N SER A 29 -13.50 -4.91 3.11
CA SER A 29 -12.56 -5.99 2.84
C SER A 29 -13.00 -6.71 1.57
N PRO A 30 -12.17 -6.77 0.50
CA PRO A 30 -12.56 -7.48 -0.73
C PRO A 30 -12.75 -8.97 -0.45
N PRO A 31 -13.79 -9.61 -1.03
CA PRO A 31 -13.98 -11.05 -0.92
C PRO A 31 -12.75 -11.84 -1.43
N GLY A 32 -12.29 -12.81 -0.63
CA GLY A 32 -11.08 -13.59 -0.91
C GLY A 32 -9.77 -12.87 -0.56
N GLU A 33 -9.83 -11.63 -0.09
CA GLU A 33 -8.70 -10.80 0.29
C GLU A 33 -8.91 -10.20 1.69
N GLU A 34 -9.45 -11.00 2.60
CA GLU A 34 -9.88 -10.56 3.95
C GLU A 34 -8.72 -10.08 4.83
N GLN A 35 -7.47 -10.39 4.46
CA GLN A 35 -6.28 -9.84 5.11
C GLN A 35 -6.16 -8.32 4.91
N PHE A 36 -6.85 -7.76 3.92
CA PHE A 36 -6.87 -6.34 3.65
C PHE A 36 -8.21 -5.73 4.06
N THR A 37 -8.16 -4.63 4.79
CA THR A 37 -9.34 -3.82 5.12
C THR A 37 -9.08 -2.37 4.73
N ALA A 38 -9.77 -1.90 3.72
CA ALA A 38 -9.68 -0.51 3.29
C ALA A 38 -10.42 0.42 4.25
N LEU A 39 -9.82 1.55 4.54
CA LEU A 39 -10.43 2.69 5.21
C LEU A 39 -10.94 3.63 4.10
N VAL A 40 -12.18 3.42 3.70
CA VAL A 40 -12.72 3.94 2.44
C VAL A 40 -12.86 5.47 2.47
N GLY A 41 -12.16 6.15 1.55
CA GLY A 41 -12.29 7.60 1.41
C GLY A 41 -11.67 8.41 2.54
N ALA A 42 -10.85 7.80 3.39
CA ALA A 42 -10.21 8.50 4.51
C ALA A 42 -9.35 9.69 4.03
N VAL A 43 -8.66 9.52 2.92
CA VAL A 43 -7.90 10.59 2.25
C VAL A 43 -8.25 10.57 0.76
N PRO A 44 -8.67 11.71 0.17
CA PRO A 44 -8.97 11.76 -1.26
C PRO A 44 -7.78 11.34 -2.14
N ASP A 45 -8.05 10.50 -3.14
CA ASP A 45 -7.06 10.04 -4.13
C ASP A 45 -5.83 9.32 -3.52
N PHE A 46 -5.95 8.87 -2.27
CA PHE A 46 -4.90 8.21 -1.53
C PHE A 46 -5.52 7.05 -0.75
N PHE A 47 -5.10 5.82 -1.00
CA PHE A 47 -5.70 4.70 -0.28
C PHE A 47 -4.99 4.44 1.06
N THR A 48 -5.78 4.05 2.04
CA THR A 48 -5.33 3.66 3.37
C THR A 48 -5.91 2.29 3.69
N VAL A 49 -5.06 1.35 4.05
CA VAL A 49 -5.44 -0.05 4.23
C VAL A 49 -4.79 -0.61 5.48
N VAL A 50 -5.55 -1.35 6.28
CA VAL A 50 -5.02 -2.19 7.35
C VAL A 50 -4.79 -3.58 6.78
N GLN A 51 -3.55 -4.08 6.87
CA GLN A 51 -3.18 -5.41 6.42
C GLN A 51 -2.82 -6.30 7.59
N ALA A 52 -3.45 -7.47 7.69
CA ALA A 52 -3.06 -8.50 8.64
C ALA A 52 -1.72 -9.12 8.23
N VAL A 53 -0.76 -9.15 9.14
CA VAL A 53 0.54 -9.77 8.92
C VAL A 53 0.79 -10.89 9.93
N GLY A 54 1.69 -11.80 9.58
CA GLY A 54 1.95 -13.00 10.38
C GLY A 54 3.00 -12.82 11.50
N ASP A 55 3.59 -11.64 11.63
CA ASP A 55 4.56 -11.34 12.69
C ASP A 55 3.98 -10.39 13.75
N ASP A 56 4.72 -10.15 14.82
CA ASP A 56 4.29 -9.32 15.95
C ASP A 56 4.71 -7.85 15.86
N ALA A 57 5.30 -7.44 14.73
CA ALA A 57 5.83 -6.09 14.58
C ALA A 57 4.89 -5.20 13.74
N PRO A 58 4.11 -4.31 14.37
CA PRO A 58 3.33 -3.33 13.63
C PRO A 58 4.27 -2.36 12.91
N ARG A 59 3.94 -2.03 11.65
CA ARG A 59 4.74 -1.12 10.83
C ARG A 59 3.90 -0.51 9.73
N TYR A 60 4.43 0.49 9.08
CA TYR A 60 3.83 1.11 7.90
C TYR A 60 4.70 0.83 6.68
N HIS A 61 4.08 0.70 5.52
CA HIS A 61 4.78 0.84 4.26
C HIS A 61 3.92 1.65 3.29
N VAL A 62 4.58 2.18 2.28
CA VAL A 62 3.91 2.95 1.22
C VAL A 62 3.80 2.08 -0.01
N ASP A 63 2.63 2.08 -0.65
CA ASP A 63 2.43 1.47 -1.96
C ASP A 63 2.49 2.54 -3.05
N ILE A 64 3.25 2.27 -4.10
CA ILE A 64 3.28 3.07 -5.33
C ILE A 64 2.68 2.22 -6.45
N GLU A 65 1.59 2.68 -7.01
CA GLU A 65 0.96 2.04 -8.16
C GLU A 65 1.67 2.44 -9.45
N THR A 66 1.79 1.49 -10.36
CA THR A 66 2.34 1.72 -11.69
C THR A 66 1.64 0.85 -12.73
N ASP A 67 1.60 1.33 -13.95
CA ASP A 67 1.16 0.56 -15.12
C ASP A 67 2.30 -0.24 -15.76
N ASP A 68 3.54 -0.03 -15.34
CA ASP A 68 4.72 -0.80 -15.76
C ASP A 68 5.65 -1.08 -14.57
N LEU A 69 5.47 -2.26 -13.98
CA LEU A 69 6.23 -2.69 -12.81
C LEU A 69 7.74 -2.71 -13.04
N ALA A 70 8.17 -3.24 -14.19
CA ALA A 70 9.59 -3.38 -14.50
C ALA A 70 10.26 -2.01 -14.66
N ALA A 71 9.63 -1.12 -15.41
CA ALA A 71 10.14 0.22 -15.64
C ALA A 71 10.19 1.04 -14.34
N GLU A 72 9.18 0.91 -13.50
CA GLU A 72 9.16 1.65 -12.22
C GLU A 72 10.21 1.14 -11.24
N VAL A 73 10.39 -0.19 -11.13
CA VAL A 73 11.45 -0.77 -10.29
C VAL A 73 12.83 -0.31 -10.77
N GLU A 74 13.07 -0.31 -12.08
CA GLU A 74 14.33 0.18 -12.66
C GLU A 74 14.54 1.67 -12.34
N ARG A 75 13.52 2.49 -12.53
CA ARG A 75 13.57 3.92 -12.23
C ARG A 75 13.90 4.20 -10.76
N LEU A 76 13.20 3.52 -9.83
CA LEU A 76 13.43 3.68 -8.40
C LEU A 76 14.81 3.17 -7.97
N THR A 77 15.28 2.09 -8.59
CA THR A 77 16.64 1.58 -8.35
C THR A 77 17.70 2.61 -8.77
N ALA A 78 17.49 3.26 -9.91
CA ALA A 78 18.37 4.35 -10.36
C ALA A 78 18.37 5.54 -9.40
N LEU A 79 17.29 5.75 -8.65
CA LEU A 79 17.18 6.78 -7.61
C LEU A 79 17.77 6.34 -6.25
N GLY A 80 18.26 5.10 -6.15
CA GLY A 80 18.94 4.60 -4.96
C GLY A 80 18.14 3.63 -4.11
N ALA A 81 16.97 3.20 -4.55
CA ALA A 81 16.21 2.17 -3.84
C ALA A 81 16.81 0.78 -4.07
N GLU A 82 16.69 -0.07 -3.07
CA GLU A 82 17.14 -1.47 -3.13
C GLU A 82 15.93 -2.40 -3.20
N SER A 83 15.99 -3.42 -4.06
CA SER A 83 14.99 -4.49 -4.11
C SER A 83 15.25 -5.46 -2.96
N VAL A 84 14.25 -5.70 -2.11
CA VAL A 84 14.40 -6.56 -0.92
C VAL A 84 13.49 -7.77 -0.92
N GLY A 85 12.52 -7.85 -1.82
CA GLY A 85 11.65 -8.99 -1.91
C GLY A 85 10.54 -8.83 -2.94
N ARG A 86 9.72 -9.86 -3.03
CA ARG A 86 8.56 -9.90 -3.93
C ARG A 86 7.44 -10.68 -3.28
N TRP A 87 6.21 -10.18 -3.40
CA TRP A 87 5.01 -10.88 -2.98
C TRP A 87 3.93 -10.74 -4.04
N LYS A 88 3.53 -11.88 -4.66
CA LYS A 88 2.65 -11.88 -5.84
C LYS A 88 3.21 -10.94 -6.93
N ASP A 89 2.44 -9.93 -7.33
CA ASP A 89 2.84 -8.95 -8.33
C ASP A 89 3.48 -7.69 -7.73
N ALA A 90 3.66 -7.64 -6.41
CA ALA A 90 4.27 -6.52 -5.71
C ALA A 90 5.77 -6.71 -5.55
N PHE A 91 6.54 -5.66 -5.81
CA PHE A 91 7.96 -5.61 -5.53
C PHE A 91 8.19 -4.82 -4.25
N THR A 92 8.79 -5.46 -3.25
CA THR A 92 9.17 -4.78 -2.01
C THR A 92 10.55 -4.16 -2.19
N MET A 93 10.66 -2.89 -1.88
CA MET A 93 11.89 -2.12 -2.01
C MET A 93 12.18 -1.37 -0.70
N ARG A 94 13.39 -0.88 -0.57
CA ARG A 94 13.81 -0.02 0.52
C ARG A 94 14.41 1.25 -0.03
N SER A 95 13.92 2.40 0.42
CA SER A 95 14.46 3.70 0.03
C SER A 95 15.85 3.94 0.65
N PRO A 96 16.62 4.92 0.17
CA PRO A 96 17.94 5.23 0.75
C PRO A 96 17.93 5.52 2.25
N GLY A 97 16.83 6.03 2.78
CA GLY A 97 16.65 6.26 4.22
C GLY A 97 16.26 5.01 5.02
N GLY A 98 16.07 3.87 4.37
CA GLY A 98 15.72 2.61 5.00
C GLY A 98 14.22 2.31 5.11
N HIS A 99 13.35 3.15 4.54
CA HIS A 99 11.91 2.96 4.59
C HIS A 99 11.45 1.94 3.55
N VAL A 100 10.52 1.07 3.95
CA VAL A 100 9.94 0.07 3.07
C VAL A 100 8.86 0.68 2.20
N LEU A 101 8.86 0.33 0.93
CA LEU A 101 7.80 0.62 -0.02
C LEU A 101 7.53 -0.61 -0.90
N CYS A 102 6.32 -0.67 -1.45
CA CYS A 102 5.97 -1.68 -2.44
C CYS A 102 5.58 -1.00 -3.75
N VAL A 103 6.05 -1.55 -4.85
CA VAL A 103 5.62 -1.17 -6.20
C VAL A 103 4.57 -2.19 -6.62
N VAL A 104 3.37 -1.73 -6.91
CA VAL A 104 2.19 -2.58 -7.14
C VAL A 104 1.51 -2.24 -8.46
N PRO A 105 0.81 -3.20 -9.09
CA PRO A 105 -0.04 -2.90 -10.24
C PRO A 105 -1.14 -1.91 -9.86
N VAL A 106 -1.68 -1.22 -10.84
CA VAL A 106 -2.84 -0.33 -10.65
C VAL A 106 -4.02 -1.14 -10.12
N HIS A 107 -4.54 -0.74 -8.96
CA HIS A 107 -5.75 -1.30 -8.37
C HIS A 107 -6.75 -0.22 -7.95
N SER A 108 -6.35 1.05 -7.99
CA SER A 108 -7.26 2.18 -7.81
C SER A 108 -8.15 2.35 -9.03
N ASP A 109 -9.17 3.20 -8.90
CA ASP A 109 -10.05 3.54 -10.02
C ASP A 109 -9.23 4.04 -11.22
N PRO A 110 -9.45 3.48 -12.44
CA PRO A 110 -8.65 3.84 -13.61
C PRO A 110 -8.68 5.33 -13.97
N GLU A 111 -9.81 6.00 -13.79
CA GLU A 111 -9.91 7.44 -14.06
C GLU A 111 -9.10 8.25 -13.04
N THR A 112 -9.16 7.85 -11.77
CA THR A 112 -8.37 8.47 -10.71
C THR A 112 -6.88 8.27 -10.96
N PHE A 113 -6.46 7.05 -11.31
CA PHE A 113 -5.07 6.78 -11.66
C PHE A 113 -4.60 7.65 -12.83
N ALA A 114 -5.35 7.67 -13.93
CA ALA A 114 -4.98 8.47 -15.11
C ALA A 114 -4.87 9.98 -14.80
N ARG A 115 -5.70 10.48 -13.89
CA ARG A 115 -5.70 11.90 -13.50
C ARG A 115 -4.56 12.26 -12.56
N THR A 116 -4.16 11.35 -11.68
CA THR A 116 -3.20 11.63 -10.60
C THR A 116 -1.80 11.10 -10.85
N ALA A 117 -1.63 10.17 -11.78
CA ALA A 117 -0.33 9.56 -12.07
C ALA A 117 0.59 10.52 -12.81
N HIS A 118 1.87 10.45 -12.48
CA HIS A 118 2.92 11.10 -13.25
C HIS A 118 3.41 10.16 -14.34
N THR A 119 3.69 10.72 -15.52
CA THR A 119 4.31 9.98 -16.61
C THR A 119 5.79 10.32 -16.68
N TRP A 120 6.63 9.30 -16.69
CA TRP A 120 8.08 9.46 -16.78
C TRP A 120 8.54 9.16 -18.21
N PRO A 121 9.49 9.96 -18.75
CA PRO A 121 10.04 9.72 -20.09
C PRO A 121 10.87 8.43 -20.18
#